data_61fb6632ceb9c3f72e6063df756744c5
#
_entry.id   61fb6632ceb9c3f72e6063df756744c5
#
_cell.length_a   1.000
_cell.length_b   1.000
_cell.length_c   1.000
_cell.angle_alpha   90.00
_cell.angle_beta   90.00
_cell.angle_gamma   90.00
#
_symmetry.space_group_name_H-M   'P 1'
#
loop_
_entity.id
_entity.type
_entity.pdbx_description
1 polymer ?
#
loop_
_entity_poly.entity_id
_entity_poly.type
_entity_poly.pdbx_seq_one_letter_code
_entity_poly.pdbx_strand_id
1 'polypeptide(L)'
;MDSMPSTSGNCPSPPKKRGVNLGRHLSSNEKQFIINMYKQIKIDDPGMKITAMVAKIKQATGVANSTIYRTIKEYKQTGTVRCPKNIGGRPAVLSRYDEKVKTSVRQIVHSFFFKNEMPTLNKILSEVNNRPDLPNMCRSTLYKFLKQINFKYLKRSRRSHLIERDDIIRWRRRYLTSIKEYRSQGKPIYYLDETWVNEGHTKEKVWVDTDIKNRRQAFIEGLSTGLKNPSGKGKRLIVLHIGSELGFVNEGLLLFEGRKTEDYHEEMNASVFENWFSNILQKLPKNAVIVMDNAAYHSRKLEKIPTTSSKKKDMQEWLKIKNIPFNLEMVRSELLHLIRLNKNEYNMYVTDEMAKENGQIVLRLPPYHCELNPIEKIWAQVKNEVALRNTTYKLKEVKNLLLQALDNVTPTHWQNCVKHILKVEEKMCKLDGIMDSVIEPLIISIGNDDSDTSSSEDE
;
A
#
# COMPACT_ATOMS: atom_id res chain seq x y z
N MET A 1 -76.26 1.17 -14.69
CA MET A 1 -75.88 2.50 -14.08
C MET A 1 -74.60 2.26 -13.29
N ASP A 2 -73.49 2.23 -13.98
CA ASP A 2 -72.20 1.95 -13.35
C ASP A 2 -71.30 3.18 -13.56
N SER A 3 -70.92 3.79 -12.46
CA SER A 3 -70.11 4.97 -12.38
C SER A 3 -68.63 4.55 -12.48
N MET A 4 -67.93 4.97 -13.52
CA MET A 4 -66.46 4.88 -13.65
C MET A 4 -65.77 5.90 -12.73
N PRO A 5 -64.68 5.54 -12.07
CA PRO A 5 -63.85 6.51 -11.35
C PRO A 5 -62.88 7.24 -12.31
N SER A 6 -62.90 8.56 -12.23
CA SER A 6 -62.00 9.45 -12.96
C SER A 6 -60.58 9.36 -12.44
N THR A 7 -59.67 8.87 -13.24
CA THR A 7 -58.22 8.95 -12.99
C THR A 7 -57.69 10.29 -13.43
N SER A 8 -57.43 11.18 -12.47
CA SER A 8 -56.64 12.40 -12.69
C SER A 8 -55.15 12.01 -12.92
N GLY A 9 -54.76 11.92 -14.18
CA GLY A 9 -53.37 11.75 -14.56
C GLY A 9 -52.55 13.00 -14.20
N ASN A 10 -51.64 12.88 -13.26
CA ASN A 10 -50.57 13.84 -13.03
C ASN A 10 -49.65 13.85 -14.28
N CYS A 11 -49.82 14.85 -15.15
CA CYS A 11 -48.84 15.18 -16.16
C CYS A 11 -47.50 15.56 -15.47
N PRO A 12 -46.37 14.94 -15.80
CA PRO A 12 -45.09 15.40 -15.29
C PRO A 12 -44.81 16.81 -15.83
N SER A 13 -44.51 17.72 -14.93
CA SER A 13 -44.10 19.08 -15.30
C SER A 13 -42.89 19.02 -16.23
N PRO A 14 -42.85 19.85 -17.30
CA PRO A 14 -41.75 19.87 -18.23
C PRO A 14 -40.42 20.14 -17.49
N PRO A 15 -39.31 19.52 -17.91
CA PRO A 15 -38.04 19.72 -17.25
C PRO A 15 -37.68 21.21 -17.25
N LYS A 16 -37.40 21.76 -16.07
CA LYS A 16 -36.93 23.16 -15.93
C LYS A 16 -35.74 23.34 -16.86
N LYS A 17 -35.91 24.18 -17.89
CA LYS A 17 -34.82 24.61 -18.78
C LYS A 17 -33.70 25.11 -17.86
N ARG A 18 -32.58 24.40 -17.81
CA ARG A 18 -31.35 24.91 -17.17
C ARG A 18 -31.08 26.27 -17.80
N GLY A 19 -31.08 27.31 -16.96
CA GLY A 19 -30.83 28.66 -17.40
C GLY A 19 -29.57 28.67 -18.29
N VAL A 20 -29.70 29.31 -19.48
CA VAL A 20 -28.59 29.58 -20.36
C VAL A 20 -27.49 30.19 -19.50
N ASN A 21 -26.31 29.61 -19.50
CA ASN A 21 -25.13 30.12 -18.79
C ASN A 21 -24.79 31.52 -19.33
N LEU A 22 -25.42 32.54 -18.78
CA LEU A 22 -25.07 33.93 -18.96
C LEU A 22 -23.71 34.15 -18.29
N GLY A 23 -22.61 34.05 -19.11
CA GLY A 23 -21.29 34.38 -18.60
C GLY A 23 -20.13 33.44 -18.95
N ARG A 24 -20.30 32.45 -19.81
CA ARG A 24 -19.15 31.67 -20.29
C ARG A 24 -18.26 32.57 -21.18
N HIS A 25 -17.04 32.86 -20.73
CA HIS A 25 -16.03 33.51 -21.55
C HIS A 25 -15.60 32.58 -22.69
N LEU A 26 -15.55 33.09 -23.92
CA LEU A 26 -15.05 32.36 -25.06
C LEU A 26 -13.56 32.04 -24.88
N SER A 27 -13.17 30.81 -25.18
CA SER A 27 -11.77 30.40 -25.28
C SER A 27 -11.06 31.12 -26.42
N SER A 28 -9.73 31.10 -26.43
CA SER A 28 -8.93 31.64 -27.55
C SER A 28 -9.30 31.00 -28.90
N ASN A 29 -9.53 29.68 -28.89
CA ASN A 29 -9.89 28.94 -30.09
C ASN A 29 -11.28 29.37 -30.64
N GLU A 30 -12.26 29.54 -29.73
CA GLU A 30 -13.60 30.03 -30.13
C GLU A 30 -13.55 31.46 -30.65
N LYS A 31 -12.74 32.33 -30.05
CA LYS A 31 -12.51 33.69 -30.56
C LYS A 31 -11.80 33.66 -31.92
N GLN A 32 -10.77 32.82 -32.09
CA GLN A 32 -10.04 32.69 -33.34
C GLN A 32 -10.95 32.18 -34.46
N PHE A 33 -11.87 31.25 -34.13
CA PHE A 33 -12.87 30.78 -35.09
C PHE A 33 -13.79 31.91 -35.58
N ILE A 34 -14.29 32.77 -34.67
CA ILE A 34 -15.07 33.97 -35.02
C ILE A 34 -14.29 34.90 -35.96
N ILE A 35 -12.98 35.12 -35.71
CA ILE A 35 -12.14 35.96 -36.54
C ILE A 35 -11.90 35.34 -37.91
N ASN A 36 -11.69 34.05 -38.00
CA ASN A 36 -11.54 33.35 -39.25
C ASN A 36 -12.80 33.49 -40.13
N MET A 37 -13.98 33.29 -39.53
CA MET A 37 -15.26 33.52 -40.21
C MET A 37 -15.43 34.99 -40.66
N TYR A 38 -15.07 35.95 -39.82
CA TYR A 38 -15.10 37.37 -40.15
C TYR A 38 -14.20 37.67 -41.36
N LYS A 39 -12.99 37.14 -41.40
CA LYS A 39 -12.04 37.29 -42.51
C LYS A 39 -12.61 36.68 -43.79
N GLN A 40 -13.15 35.48 -43.73
CA GLN A 40 -13.71 34.78 -44.88
C GLN A 40 -14.89 35.56 -45.47
N ILE A 41 -15.87 35.99 -44.67
CA ILE A 41 -17.02 36.77 -45.12
C ILE A 41 -16.56 38.10 -45.76
N LYS A 42 -15.51 38.72 -45.25
CA LYS A 42 -14.94 39.96 -45.80
C LYS A 42 -14.24 39.75 -47.13
N ILE A 43 -13.67 38.55 -47.39
CA ILE A 43 -13.07 38.18 -48.66
C ILE A 43 -14.18 37.89 -49.67
N ASP A 44 -15.20 37.14 -49.27
CA ASP A 44 -16.31 36.72 -50.15
C ASP A 44 -17.19 37.89 -50.56
N ASP A 45 -17.40 38.91 -49.71
CA ASP A 45 -18.19 40.10 -49.97
C ASP A 45 -17.55 41.34 -49.29
N PRO A 46 -16.61 42.03 -49.99
CA PRO A 46 -15.91 43.18 -49.42
C PRO A 46 -16.82 44.39 -49.07
N GLY A 47 -17.98 44.49 -49.72
CA GLY A 47 -18.97 45.58 -49.52
C GLY A 47 -19.95 45.35 -48.39
N MET A 48 -19.99 44.18 -47.80
CA MET A 48 -20.94 43.82 -46.76
C MET A 48 -20.83 44.68 -45.49
N LYS A 49 -21.95 45.23 -45.04
CA LYS A 49 -21.97 45.99 -43.77
C LYS A 49 -21.63 45.08 -42.60
N ILE A 50 -20.88 45.62 -41.63
CA ILE A 50 -20.42 44.86 -40.44
C ILE A 50 -21.58 44.26 -39.65
N THR A 51 -22.77 44.90 -39.62
CA THR A 51 -23.98 44.38 -38.97
C THR A 51 -24.49 43.10 -39.61
N ALA A 52 -24.42 43.01 -40.94
CA ALA A 52 -24.79 41.81 -41.72
C ALA A 52 -23.77 40.68 -41.51
N MET A 53 -22.45 40.98 -41.47
CA MET A 53 -21.40 40.01 -41.15
C MET A 53 -21.61 39.42 -39.75
N VAL A 54 -21.88 40.25 -38.75
CA VAL A 54 -22.12 39.80 -37.35
C VAL A 54 -23.38 38.94 -37.27
N ALA A 55 -24.45 39.27 -38.05
CA ALA A 55 -25.64 38.43 -38.09
C ALA A 55 -25.37 37.03 -38.65
N LYS A 56 -24.59 36.94 -39.73
CA LYS A 56 -24.13 35.64 -40.30
C LYS A 56 -23.29 34.84 -39.35
N ILE A 57 -22.34 35.47 -38.65
CA ILE A 57 -21.50 34.81 -37.64
C ILE A 57 -22.36 34.33 -36.44
N LYS A 58 -23.33 35.13 -35.99
CA LYS A 58 -24.25 34.70 -34.94
C LYS A 58 -25.08 33.49 -35.36
N GLN A 59 -25.59 33.48 -36.59
CA GLN A 59 -26.34 32.36 -37.11
C GLN A 59 -25.51 31.06 -37.14
N ALA A 60 -24.26 31.15 -37.50
CA ALA A 60 -23.35 30.02 -37.62
C ALA A 60 -22.80 29.54 -36.25
N THR A 61 -22.58 30.47 -35.29
CA THR A 61 -21.90 30.16 -34.01
C THR A 61 -22.80 30.15 -32.79
N GLY A 62 -23.98 30.71 -32.88
CA GLY A 62 -24.87 30.91 -31.70
C GLY A 62 -24.38 31.94 -30.69
N VAL A 63 -23.28 32.64 -30.94
CA VAL A 63 -22.66 33.61 -30.02
C VAL A 63 -23.40 34.94 -30.09
N ALA A 64 -23.57 35.60 -28.94
CA ALA A 64 -24.25 36.89 -28.88
C ALA A 64 -23.53 37.98 -29.68
N ASN A 65 -24.30 38.85 -30.35
CA ASN A 65 -23.77 39.95 -31.17
C ASN A 65 -22.73 40.81 -30.45
N SER A 66 -23.01 41.17 -29.17
CA SER A 66 -22.09 41.98 -28.34
C SER A 66 -20.74 41.33 -28.16
N THR A 67 -20.69 40.01 -28.04
CA THR A 67 -19.44 39.24 -27.91
C THR A 67 -18.69 39.16 -29.20
N ILE A 68 -19.41 38.99 -30.34
CA ILE A 68 -18.80 38.99 -31.69
C ILE A 68 -18.18 40.36 -31.97
N TYR A 69 -18.92 41.45 -31.78
CA TYR A 69 -18.41 42.81 -31.92
C TYR A 69 -17.15 43.06 -31.10
N ARG A 70 -17.17 42.63 -29.78
CA ARG A 70 -16.02 42.78 -28.92
C ARG A 70 -14.81 42.02 -29.42
N THR A 71 -14.99 40.79 -29.88
CA THR A 71 -13.92 39.96 -30.43
C THR A 71 -13.33 40.56 -31.74
N ILE A 72 -14.17 41.06 -32.61
CA ILE A 72 -13.73 41.74 -33.86
C ILE A 72 -13.00 43.04 -33.51
N LYS A 73 -13.48 43.81 -32.56
CA LYS A 73 -12.84 45.06 -32.09
C LYS A 73 -11.47 44.74 -31.46
N GLU A 74 -11.40 43.73 -30.58
CA GLU A 74 -10.14 43.27 -29.98
C GLU A 74 -9.11 42.90 -31.07
N TYR A 75 -9.51 42.12 -32.06
CA TYR A 75 -8.64 41.73 -33.18
C TYR A 75 -8.16 42.92 -34.03
N LYS A 76 -9.05 43.86 -34.35
CA LYS A 76 -8.68 45.07 -35.11
C LYS A 76 -7.68 45.95 -34.39
N GLN A 77 -7.72 45.97 -33.04
CA GLN A 77 -6.81 46.79 -32.22
C GLN A 77 -5.46 46.12 -31.94
N THR A 78 -5.44 44.80 -31.78
CA THR A 78 -4.25 44.07 -31.27
C THR A 78 -3.63 43.12 -32.30
N GLY A 79 -4.27 42.88 -33.45
CA GLY A 79 -3.86 41.87 -34.44
C GLY A 79 -4.03 40.42 -34.01
N THR A 80 -4.33 40.18 -32.73
CA THR A 80 -4.43 38.87 -32.11
C THR A 80 -5.65 38.79 -31.20
N VAL A 81 -6.10 37.56 -30.84
CA VAL A 81 -7.16 37.34 -29.87
C VAL A 81 -6.51 36.93 -28.56
N ARG A 82 -6.77 37.66 -27.48
CA ARG A 82 -6.21 37.33 -26.15
C ARG A 82 -6.91 36.12 -25.58
N CYS A 83 -6.13 35.25 -24.94
CA CYS A 83 -6.66 34.23 -24.04
C CYS A 83 -7.42 34.95 -22.90
N PRO A 84 -8.66 34.55 -22.57
CA PRO A 84 -9.26 35.04 -21.36
C PRO A 84 -8.29 34.77 -20.22
N LYS A 85 -7.89 35.79 -19.46
CA LYS A 85 -7.17 35.57 -18.21
C LYS A 85 -8.03 34.58 -17.44
N ASN A 86 -7.47 33.42 -17.09
CA ASN A 86 -8.10 32.53 -16.11
C ASN A 86 -8.48 33.42 -14.94
N ILE A 87 -9.75 33.77 -14.83
CA ILE A 87 -10.27 34.41 -13.60
C ILE A 87 -10.10 33.34 -12.57
N GLY A 88 -9.02 33.48 -11.81
CA GLY A 88 -8.43 32.45 -10.98
C GLY A 88 -9.51 31.68 -10.23
N GLY A 89 -9.54 30.37 -10.43
CA GLY A 89 -10.26 29.49 -9.52
C GLY A 89 -9.90 29.92 -8.10
N ARG A 90 -10.82 29.80 -7.15
CA ARG A 90 -10.52 30.13 -5.75
C ARG A 90 -9.16 29.56 -5.39
N PRO A 91 -8.21 30.35 -4.84
CA PRO A 91 -6.87 29.88 -4.54
C PRO A 91 -6.95 28.58 -3.75
N ALA A 92 -6.02 27.68 -4.01
CA ALA A 92 -5.97 26.39 -3.30
C ALA A 92 -6.07 26.64 -1.78
N VAL A 93 -6.81 25.83 -1.05
CA VAL A 93 -7.02 26.03 0.39
C VAL A 93 -5.68 26.24 1.12
N LEU A 94 -4.65 25.51 0.71
CA LEU A 94 -3.31 25.56 1.33
C LEU A 94 -2.62 26.92 1.15
N SER A 95 -2.83 27.63 0.03
CA SER A 95 -2.20 28.94 -0.24
C SER A 95 -2.75 30.07 0.61
N ARG A 96 -3.82 29.80 1.37
CA ARG A 96 -4.45 30.76 2.29
C ARG A 96 -3.86 30.71 3.70
N TYR A 97 -3.09 29.68 4.02
CA TYR A 97 -2.56 29.41 5.34
C TYR A 97 -1.05 29.27 5.30
N ASP A 98 -0.39 29.91 6.23
CA ASP A 98 1.06 29.88 6.38
C ASP A 98 1.57 28.53 6.94
N GLU A 99 2.89 28.37 6.99
CA GLU A 99 3.51 27.15 7.52
C GLU A 99 3.24 26.94 9.02
N LYS A 100 3.05 28.03 9.80
CA LYS A 100 2.69 27.92 11.22
C LYS A 100 1.36 27.21 11.39
N VAL A 101 0.32 27.61 10.64
CA VAL A 101 -1.00 26.98 10.69
C VAL A 101 -0.90 25.51 10.28
N LYS A 102 -0.09 25.17 9.27
CA LYS A 102 0.10 23.77 8.84
C LYS A 102 0.73 22.94 9.95
N THR A 103 1.76 23.46 10.60
CA THR A 103 2.46 22.79 11.72
C THR A 103 1.55 22.63 12.92
N SER A 104 0.81 23.69 13.31
CA SER A 104 -0.10 23.65 14.45
C SER A 104 -1.26 22.65 14.24
N VAL A 105 -1.88 22.62 13.06
CA VAL A 105 -2.91 21.63 12.76
C VAL A 105 -2.34 20.21 12.75
N ARG A 106 -1.12 20.02 12.26
CA ARG A 106 -0.44 18.72 12.33
C ARG A 106 -0.23 18.28 13.77
N GLN A 107 0.26 19.16 14.64
CA GLN A 107 0.45 18.91 16.06
C GLN A 107 -0.87 18.57 16.77
N ILE A 108 -1.97 19.27 16.43
CA ILE A 108 -3.30 18.96 16.97
C ILE A 108 -3.71 17.53 16.59
N VAL A 109 -3.53 17.12 15.34
CA VAL A 109 -3.87 15.74 14.95
C VAL A 109 -3.01 14.72 15.71
N HIS A 110 -1.71 14.98 15.84
CA HIS A 110 -0.81 14.09 16.58
C HIS A 110 -1.08 14.06 18.08
N SER A 111 -1.56 15.17 18.69
CA SER A 111 -1.91 15.19 20.12
C SER A 111 -3.01 14.20 20.48
N PHE A 112 -3.96 13.92 19.58
CA PHE A 112 -4.94 12.85 19.77
C PHE A 112 -4.30 11.48 19.87
N PHE A 113 -3.24 11.21 19.09
CA PHE A 113 -2.51 9.95 19.15
C PHE A 113 -1.76 9.79 20.48
N PHE A 114 -1.12 10.86 20.98
CA PHE A 114 -0.46 10.83 22.29
C PHE A 114 -1.46 10.61 23.44
N LYS A 115 -2.69 11.13 23.33
CA LYS A 115 -3.77 10.90 24.28
C LYS A 115 -4.48 9.55 24.12
N ASN A 116 -4.05 8.71 23.16
CA ASN A 116 -4.74 7.47 22.75
C ASN A 116 -6.19 7.68 22.30
N GLU A 117 -6.51 8.87 21.79
CA GLU A 117 -7.83 9.20 21.27
C GLU A 117 -7.91 9.09 19.75
N MET A 118 -9.09 8.73 19.22
CA MET A 118 -9.32 8.73 17.78
C MET A 118 -9.53 10.14 17.24
N PRO A 119 -8.67 10.64 16.31
CA PRO A 119 -8.84 11.93 15.66
C PRO A 119 -9.97 11.84 14.62
N THR A 120 -11.18 12.18 15.00
CA THR A 120 -12.27 12.35 14.04
C THR A 120 -12.24 13.77 13.46
N LEU A 121 -12.73 13.95 12.23
CA LEU A 121 -12.73 15.27 11.60
C LEU A 121 -13.44 16.33 12.46
N ASN A 122 -14.50 15.95 13.18
CA ASN A 122 -15.23 16.86 14.07
C ASN A 122 -14.43 17.20 15.32
N LYS A 123 -13.74 16.23 15.95
CA LYS A 123 -12.86 16.49 17.12
C LYS A 123 -11.69 17.42 16.73
N ILE A 124 -11.05 17.15 15.60
CA ILE A 124 -9.97 18.00 15.07
C ILE A 124 -10.50 19.41 14.79
N LEU A 125 -11.69 19.53 14.19
CA LEU A 125 -12.31 20.83 13.89
C LEU A 125 -12.59 21.62 15.15
N SER A 126 -13.16 20.99 16.17
CA SER A 126 -13.43 21.61 17.46
C SER A 126 -12.12 22.12 18.09
N GLU A 127 -11.07 21.30 18.11
CA GLU A 127 -9.79 21.67 18.68
C GLU A 127 -9.10 22.82 17.92
N VAL A 128 -9.17 22.80 16.56
CA VAL A 128 -8.64 23.90 15.72
C VAL A 128 -9.39 25.20 15.98
N ASN A 129 -10.73 25.17 16.06
CA ASN A 129 -11.55 26.36 16.23
C ASN A 129 -11.54 26.89 17.69
N ASN A 130 -11.17 26.07 18.66
CA ASN A 130 -11.01 26.48 20.06
C ASN A 130 -9.66 27.20 20.30
N ARG A 131 -8.72 27.15 19.36
CA ARG A 131 -7.43 27.84 19.51
C ARG A 131 -7.49 29.25 18.93
N PRO A 132 -7.21 30.28 19.75
CA PRO A 132 -7.25 31.69 19.29
C PRO A 132 -6.14 32.04 18.30
N ASP A 133 -5.05 31.25 18.26
CA ASP A 133 -3.90 31.44 17.36
C ASP A 133 -4.15 30.82 15.97
N LEU A 134 -5.27 30.13 15.76
CA LEU A 134 -5.61 29.49 14.51
C LEU A 134 -6.86 30.11 13.86
N PRO A 135 -6.90 30.17 12.54
CA PRO A 135 -8.08 30.66 11.84
C PRO A 135 -9.25 29.67 11.95
N ASN A 136 -10.45 30.17 12.17
CA ASN A 136 -11.66 29.35 12.17
C ASN A 136 -11.87 28.68 10.81
N MET A 137 -12.11 27.40 10.82
CA MET A 137 -12.33 26.59 9.64
C MET A 137 -13.71 25.95 9.67
N CYS A 138 -14.34 25.78 8.50
CA CYS A 138 -15.46 24.88 8.37
C CYS A 138 -14.98 23.45 8.08
N ARG A 139 -15.83 22.45 8.32
CA ARG A 139 -15.53 21.04 8.16
C ARG A 139 -14.99 20.69 6.76
N SER A 140 -15.55 21.26 5.71
CA SER A 140 -15.10 21.02 4.33
C SER A 140 -13.72 21.64 4.03
N THR A 141 -13.42 22.79 4.62
CA THR A 141 -12.11 23.44 4.51
C THR A 141 -11.06 22.62 5.23
N LEU A 142 -11.30 22.19 6.46
CA LEU A 142 -10.38 21.33 7.22
C LEU A 142 -10.11 20.01 6.49
N TYR A 143 -11.14 19.36 5.93
CA TYR A 143 -10.96 18.14 5.15
C TYR A 143 -10.03 18.32 3.94
N LYS A 144 -10.24 19.39 3.17
CA LYS A 144 -9.37 19.73 2.03
C LYS A 144 -7.95 20.08 2.50
N PHE A 145 -7.84 20.82 3.59
CA PHE A 145 -6.58 21.21 4.20
C PHE A 145 -5.77 20.00 4.67
N LEU A 146 -6.39 19.08 5.41
CA LEU A 146 -5.73 17.82 5.84
C LEU A 146 -5.23 17.01 4.66
N LYS A 147 -6.02 16.88 3.58
CA LYS A 147 -5.54 16.21 2.36
C LYS A 147 -4.32 16.89 1.74
N GLN A 148 -4.31 18.20 1.71
CA GLN A 148 -3.20 18.97 1.13
C GLN A 148 -1.92 18.92 1.96
N ILE A 149 -2.01 18.75 3.28
CA ILE A 149 -0.86 18.52 4.16
C ILE A 149 -0.51 17.02 4.31
N ASN A 150 -0.95 16.19 3.35
CA ASN A 150 -0.67 14.75 3.22
C ASN A 150 -1.31 13.84 4.26
N PHE A 151 -2.35 14.26 4.98
CA PHE A 151 -3.17 13.32 5.74
C PHE A 151 -4.11 12.55 4.83
N LYS A 152 -4.17 11.24 5.04
CA LYS A 152 -5.10 10.34 4.33
C LYS A 152 -5.96 9.61 5.34
N TYR A 153 -7.25 9.53 5.07
CA TYR A 153 -8.16 8.71 5.88
C TYR A 153 -8.04 7.25 5.42
N LEU A 154 -7.33 6.45 6.21
CA LEU A 154 -7.00 5.06 5.88
C LEU A 154 -7.59 4.11 6.92
N LYS A 155 -7.79 2.86 6.51
CA LYS A 155 -8.14 1.78 7.45
C LYS A 155 -7.01 1.61 8.46
N ARG A 156 -7.35 1.58 9.76
CA ARG A 156 -6.36 1.40 10.83
C ARG A 156 -5.69 0.03 10.68
N SER A 157 -4.37 0.04 10.56
CA SER A 157 -3.55 -1.16 10.52
C SER A 157 -3.01 -1.45 11.93
N ARG A 158 -3.09 -2.71 12.37
CA ARG A 158 -2.45 -3.15 13.63
C ARG A 158 -0.91 -3.14 13.54
N ARG A 159 -0.35 -3.04 12.33
CA ARG A 159 1.07 -3.24 12.07
C ARG A 159 1.96 -2.06 12.50
N SER A 160 1.45 -0.83 12.51
CA SER A 160 2.30 0.35 12.75
C SER A 160 2.98 0.36 14.12
N HIS A 161 2.30 -0.05 15.19
CA HIS A 161 2.89 -0.11 16.52
C HIS A 161 3.87 -1.28 16.72
N LEU A 162 3.67 -2.39 16.01
CA LEU A 162 4.53 -3.57 16.13
C LEU A 162 5.85 -3.39 15.38
N ILE A 163 5.82 -2.68 14.26
CA ILE A 163 7.01 -2.41 13.42
C ILE A 163 8.02 -1.52 14.14
N GLU A 164 7.56 -0.62 15.00
CA GLU A 164 8.39 0.35 15.73
C GLU A 164 8.85 -0.17 17.12
N ARG A 165 8.72 -1.45 17.39
CA ARG A 165 9.29 -2.05 18.62
C ARG A 165 10.81 -2.15 18.48
N ASP A 166 11.54 -1.90 19.56
CA ASP A 166 13.01 -1.90 19.59
C ASP A 166 13.63 -3.23 19.12
N ASP A 167 13.01 -4.36 19.49
CA ASP A 167 13.47 -5.68 19.05
C ASP A 167 13.32 -5.87 17.54
N ILE A 168 12.23 -5.36 16.93
CA ILE A 168 11.97 -5.41 15.50
C ILE A 168 12.91 -4.45 14.76
N ILE A 169 13.12 -3.24 15.27
CA ILE A 169 14.06 -2.26 14.71
C ILE A 169 15.49 -2.86 14.70
N ARG A 170 15.93 -3.45 15.80
CA ARG A 170 17.25 -4.11 15.87
C ARG A 170 17.37 -5.28 14.88
N TRP A 171 16.30 -6.07 14.70
CA TRP A 171 16.28 -7.15 13.71
C TRP A 171 16.32 -6.60 12.29
N ARG A 172 15.53 -5.56 12.00
CA ARG A 172 15.53 -4.87 10.69
C ARG A 172 16.93 -4.35 10.35
N ARG A 173 17.61 -3.71 11.27
CA ARG A 173 18.99 -3.22 11.08
C ARG A 173 19.95 -4.36 10.78
N ARG A 174 19.92 -5.42 11.56
CA ARG A 174 20.76 -6.61 11.29
C ARG A 174 20.49 -7.18 9.91
N TYR A 175 19.23 -7.34 9.55
CA TYR A 175 18.85 -7.81 8.21
C TYR A 175 19.39 -6.91 7.12
N LEU A 176 19.17 -5.59 7.21
CA LEU A 176 19.62 -4.61 6.21
C LEU A 176 21.15 -4.57 6.06
N THR A 177 21.87 -4.70 7.16
CA THR A 177 23.34 -4.80 7.15
C THR A 177 23.79 -6.09 6.47
N SER A 178 23.25 -7.24 6.88
CA SER A 178 23.64 -8.55 6.33
C SER A 178 23.30 -8.67 4.84
N ILE A 179 22.13 -8.25 4.40
CA ILE A 179 21.74 -8.34 2.97
C ILE A 179 22.62 -7.45 2.10
N LYS A 180 22.99 -6.26 2.59
CA LYS A 180 23.88 -5.34 1.90
C LYS A 180 25.30 -5.94 1.78
N GLU A 181 25.78 -6.54 2.86
CA GLU A 181 27.07 -7.22 2.88
C GLU A 181 27.12 -8.39 1.89
N TYR A 182 26.11 -9.26 1.91
CA TYR A 182 26.04 -10.39 0.97
C TYR A 182 26.00 -9.94 -0.49
N ARG A 183 25.29 -8.85 -0.80
CA ARG A 183 25.33 -8.26 -2.15
C ARG A 183 26.69 -7.69 -2.51
N SER A 184 27.39 -7.04 -1.58
CA SER A 184 28.74 -6.52 -1.82
C SER A 184 29.76 -7.63 -2.05
N GLN A 185 29.53 -8.81 -1.46
CA GLN A 185 30.33 -10.03 -1.67
C GLN A 185 29.95 -10.76 -2.98
N GLY A 186 29.00 -10.27 -3.76
CA GLY A 186 28.54 -10.90 -4.99
C GLY A 186 27.82 -12.23 -4.79
N LYS A 187 27.28 -12.51 -3.60
CA LYS A 187 26.56 -13.76 -3.34
C LYS A 187 25.21 -13.76 -4.07
N PRO A 188 24.82 -14.88 -4.70
CA PRO A 188 23.51 -15.02 -5.32
C PRO A 188 22.43 -15.04 -4.25
N ILE A 189 21.40 -14.18 -4.40
CA ILE A 189 20.32 -14.04 -3.43
C ILE A 189 19.04 -14.60 -4.03
N TYR A 190 18.43 -15.51 -3.30
CA TYR A 190 17.16 -16.13 -3.62
C TYR A 190 16.10 -15.74 -2.60
N TYR A 191 14.89 -15.56 -3.08
CA TYR A 191 13.73 -15.14 -2.28
C TYR A 191 12.65 -16.19 -2.39
N LEU A 192 12.19 -16.71 -1.27
CA LEU A 192 11.09 -17.68 -1.21
C LEU A 192 9.93 -17.14 -0.40
N ASP A 193 8.74 -17.59 -0.72
CA ASP A 193 7.52 -17.28 -0.01
C ASP A 193 6.36 -18.15 -0.49
N GLU A 194 5.32 -18.25 0.32
CA GLU A 194 4.08 -18.90 0.01
C GLU A 194 2.99 -17.91 -0.35
N THR A 195 2.13 -18.38 -1.21
CA THR A 195 0.91 -17.64 -1.51
C THR A 195 -0.25 -18.59 -1.78
N TRP A 196 -1.46 -18.05 -1.88
CA TRP A 196 -2.64 -18.84 -2.27
C TRP A 196 -3.50 -18.10 -3.27
N VAL A 197 -4.20 -18.87 -4.09
CA VAL A 197 -5.17 -18.37 -5.05
C VAL A 197 -6.47 -19.14 -4.86
N ASN A 198 -7.56 -18.42 -4.62
CA ASN A 198 -8.88 -19.02 -4.43
C ASN A 198 -9.54 -19.31 -5.78
N GLU A 199 -10.42 -20.29 -5.80
CA GLU A 199 -11.26 -20.63 -6.95
C GLU A 199 -12.06 -19.42 -7.46
N GLY A 200 -12.65 -18.66 -6.55
CA GLY A 200 -13.38 -17.41 -6.86
C GLY A 200 -12.50 -16.16 -6.98
N HIS A 201 -11.18 -16.29 -7.17
CA HIS A 201 -10.29 -15.15 -7.26
C HIS A 201 -10.51 -14.34 -8.54
N THR A 202 -11.01 -13.10 -8.41
CA THR A 202 -11.31 -12.20 -9.52
C THR A 202 -11.11 -10.74 -9.12
N LYS A 203 -11.28 -9.82 -10.05
CA LYS A 203 -11.21 -8.38 -9.79
C LYS A 203 -12.42 -7.90 -9.00
N GLU A 204 -12.16 -7.15 -7.93
CA GLU A 204 -13.21 -6.56 -7.09
C GLU A 204 -13.96 -5.39 -7.77
N LYS A 205 -13.30 -4.71 -8.72
CA LYS A 205 -13.86 -3.53 -9.38
C LYS A 205 -13.84 -3.70 -10.88
N VAL A 206 -15.00 -3.51 -11.49
CA VAL A 206 -15.23 -3.53 -12.94
C VAL A 206 -16.09 -2.32 -13.33
N TRP A 207 -16.04 -1.94 -14.59
CA TRP A 207 -16.97 -0.95 -15.11
C TRP A 207 -18.36 -1.59 -15.22
N VAL A 208 -19.36 -0.96 -14.60
CA VAL A 208 -20.75 -1.39 -14.60
C VAL A 208 -21.59 -0.26 -15.14
N ASP A 209 -22.47 -0.58 -16.09
CA ASP A 209 -23.51 0.34 -16.55
C ASP A 209 -24.62 0.40 -15.50
N THR A 210 -24.79 1.58 -14.90
CA THR A 210 -25.79 1.80 -13.82
C THR A 210 -27.20 2.05 -14.35
N ASP A 211 -27.35 2.28 -15.65
CA ASP A 211 -28.64 2.51 -16.28
C ASP A 211 -29.37 1.19 -16.54
N ILE A 212 -28.64 0.09 -16.68
CA ILE A 212 -29.19 -1.25 -16.89
C ILE A 212 -29.45 -1.92 -15.54
N LYS A 213 -30.74 -2.02 -15.19
CA LYS A 213 -31.16 -2.51 -13.87
C LYS A 213 -31.44 -4.03 -13.82
N ASN A 214 -31.76 -4.65 -14.97
CA ASN A 214 -32.11 -6.06 -15.00
C ASN A 214 -31.77 -6.74 -16.35
N ARG A 215 -31.78 -8.08 -16.35
CA ARG A 215 -31.44 -8.88 -17.54
C ARG A 215 -32.39 -8.68 -18.71
N ARG A 216 -33.67 -8.44 -18.45
CA ARG A 216 -34.66 -8.24 -19.52
C ARG A 216 -34.39 -6.93 -20.25
N GLN A 217 -34.12 -5.87 -19.53
CA GLN A 217 -33.74 -4.59 -20.10
C GLN A 217 -32.46 -4.72 -20.94
N ALA A 218 -31.41 -5.34 -20.38
CA ALA A 218 -30.17 -5.59 -21.09
C ALA A 218 -30.41 -6.37 -22.40
N PHE A 219 -31.23 -7.41 -22.38
CA PHE A 219 -31.54 -8.21 -23.55
C PHE A 219 -32.26 -7.41 -24.64
N ILE A 220 -33.28 -6.62 -24.25
CA ILE A 220 -34.04 -5.75 -25.19
C ILE A 220 -33.11 -4.73 -25.86
N GLU A 221 -32.17 -4.17 -25.14
CA GLU A 221 -31.23 -3.14 -25.59
C GLU A 221 -29.96 -3.71 -26.26
N GLY A 222 -29.85 -5.05 -26.39
CA GLY A 222 -28.66 -5.72 -26.94
C GLY A 222 -27.41 -5.57 -26.06
N LEU A 223 -27.60 -5.31 -24.77
CA LEU A 223 -26.55 -5.09 -23.78
C LEU A 223 -26.44 -6.27 -22.79
N SER A 224 -25.56 -6.18 -21.81
CA SER A 224 -25.40 -7.19 -20.77
C SER A 224 -25.43 -6.59 -19.37
N THR A 225 -25.76 -7.40 -18.36
CA THR A 225 -25.67 -6.99 -16.94
C THR A 225 -24.26 -7.16 -16.36
N GLY A 226 -23.26 -7.44 -17.19
CA GLY A 226 -21.86 -7.64 -16.79
C GLY A 226 -21.50 -9.12 -16.56
N LEU A 227 -20.30 -9.33 -16.01
CA LEU A 227 -19.76 -10.66 -15.75
C LEU A 227 -20.46 -11.35 -14.56
N LYS A 228 -20.49 -12.66 -14.56
CA LYS A 228 -20.93 -13.44 -13.39
C LYS A 228 -19.92 -13.24 -12.27
N ASN A 229 -20.43 -13.05 -11.05
CA ASN A 229 -19.60 -13.02 -9.86
C ASN A 229 -19.51 -14.44 -9.26
N PRO A 230 -18.37 -14.79 -8.64
CA PRO A 230 -18.26 -16.05 -7.90
C PRO A 230 -19.20 -16.02 -6.68
N SER A 231 -19.75 -17.17 -6.31
CA SER A 231 -20.62 -17.30 -5.13
C SER A 231 -19.86 -17.18 -3.80
N GLY A 232 -18.54 -17.22 -3.83
CA GLY A 232 -17.67 -17.13 -2.67
C GLY A 232 -16.20 -17.35 -3.04
N LYS A 233 -15.34 -17.50 -2.03
CA LYS A 233 -13.91 -17.75 -2.26
C LYS A 233 -13.63 -19.14 -2.86
N GLY A 234 -14.45 -20.13 -2.55
CA GLY A 234 -14.27 -21.51 -2.98
C GLY A 234 -13.03 -22.19 -2.37
N LYS A 235 -12.59 -23.27 -2.99
CA LYS A 235 -11.33 -23.95 -2.66
C LYS A 235 -10.13 -23.05 -3.00
N ARG A 236 -8.97 -23.36 -2.44
CA ARG A 236 -7.72 -22.61 -2.69
C ARG A 236 -6.60 -23.51 -3.19
N LEU A 237 -5.75 -22.95 -4.00
CA LEU A 237 -4.44 -23.49 -4.37
C LEU A 237 -3.40 -22.84 -3.48
N ILE A 238 -2.54 -23.63 -2.88
CA ILE A 238 -1.38 -23.18 -2.12
C ILE A 238 -0.17 -23.32 -3.03
N VAL A 239 0.63 -22.26 -3.07
CA VAL A 239 1.78 -22.11 -3.96
C VAL A 239 2.97 -21.71 -3.11
N LEU A 240 4.05 -22.47 -3.18
CA LEU A 240 5.36 -22.12 -2.66
C LEU A 240 6.35 -22.08 -3.82
N HIS A 241 7.15 -21.06 -3.91
CA HIS A 241 8.18 -20.96 -4.94
C HIS A 241 9.38 -20.16 -4.44
N ILE A 242 10.47 -20.28 -5.18
CA ILE A 242 11.71 -19.55 -4.92
C ILE A 242 12.24 -18.96 -6.23
N GLY A 243 12.81 -17.78 -6.17
CA GLY A 243 13.39 -17.12 -7.34
C GLY A 243 14.42 -16.07 -6.99
N SER A 244 15.06 -15.52 -8.01
CA SER A 244 16.08 -14.49 -7.93
C SER A 244 15.92 -13.47 -9.06
N GLU A 245 16.84 -12.55 -9.23
CA GLU A 245 16.86 -11.64 -10.39
C GLU A 245 16.91 -12.37 -11.75
N LEU A 246 17.30 -13.64 -11.76
CA LEU A 246 17.36 -14.49 -12.96
C LEU A 246 16.00 -15.14 -13.28
N GLY A 247 14.99 -14.99 -12.42
CA GLY A 247 13.71 -15.64 -12.55
C GLY A 247 13.43 -16.65 -11.44
N PHE A 248 12.35 -17.41 -11.61
CA PHE A 248 12.06 -18.55 -10.75
C PHE A 248 13.09 -19.68 -10.96
N VAL A 249 13.39 -20.41 -9.89
CA VAL A 249 14.22 -21.60 -9.95
C VAL A 249 13.46 -22.74 -10.65
N ASN A 250 14.08 -23.37 -11.64
CA ASN A 250 13.46 -24.50 -12.33
C ASN A 250 13.09 -25.61 -11.36
N GLU A 251 11.89 -26.18 -11.54
CA GLU A 251 11.32 -27.20 -10.64
C GLU A 251 11.28 -26.77 -9.16
N GLY A 252 11.27 -25.46 -8.90
CA GLY A 252 11.14 -24.92 -7.56
C GLY A 252 9.71 -24.72 -7.10
N LEU A 253 8.73 -24.98 -7.95
CA LEU A 253 7.31 -24.86 -7.65
C LEU A 253 6.78 -26.01 -6.80
N LEU A 254 6.18 -25.69 -5.66
CA LEU A 254 5.30 -26.61 -4.93
C LEU A 254 3.87 -26.06 -5.03
N LEU A 255 2.97 -26.88 -5.57
CA LEU A 255 1.57 -26.50 -5.81
C LEU A 255 0.63 -27.65 -5.40
N PHE A 256 -0.28 -27.38 -4.48
CA PHE A 256 -1.29 -28.35 -4.04
C PHE A 256 -2.62 -27.68 -3.69
N GLU A 257 -3.68 -28.48 -3.64
CA GLU A 257 -5.01 -28.00 -3.28
C GLU A 257 -5.15 -27.95 -1.76
N GLY A 258 -5.56 -26.79 -1.26
CA GLY A 258 -5.87 -26.60 0.16
C GLY A 258 -7.19 -27.26 0.52
N ARG A 259 -7.24 -27.88 1.70
CA ARG A 259 -8.47 -28.40 2.29
C ARG A 259 -9.35 -27.24 2.75
N LYS A 260 -10.62 -27.49 3.08
CA LYS A 260 -11.60 -26.45 3.47
C LYS A 260 -11.36 -25.86 4.89
N THR A 261 -10.16 -25.91 5.45
CA THR A 261 -9.83 -25.31 6.73
C THR A 261 -9.57 -23.82 6.57
N GLU A 262 -9.96 -23.01 7.53
CA GLU A 262 -9.79 -21.54 7.47
C GLU A 262 -8.33 -21.13 7.51
N ASP A 263 -7.46 -21.94 8.10
CA ASP A 263 -6.03 -21.67 8.26
C ASP A 263 -5.17 -22.53 7.31
N TYR A 264 -4.43 -21.89 6.37
CA TYR A 264 -3.53 -22.59 5.46
C TYR A 264 -2.25 -23.06 6.15
N HIS A 265 -1.92 -22.52 7.32
CA HIS A 265 -0.76 -22.94 8.11
C HIS A 265 -0.87 -24.38 8.63
N GLU A 266 -2.10 -24.90 8.74
CA GLU A 266 -2.32 -26.31 9.08
C GLU A 266 -2.01 -27.26 7.91
N GLU A 267 -2.06 -26.76 6.68
CA GLU A 267 -1.85 -27.54 5.46
C GLU A 267 -0.39 -27.50 5.01
N MET A 268 0.28 -26.36 5.14
CA MET A 268 1.71 -26.21 4.97
C MET A 268 2.38 -26.45 6.33
N ASN A 269 2.83 -27.67 6.55
CA ASN A 269 3.52 -28.04 7.79
C ASN A 269 5.04 -28.12 7.58
N ALA A 270 5.79 -28.20 8.69
CA ALA A 270 7.25 -28.24 8.65
C ALA A 270 7.80 -29.40 7.81
N SER A 271 7.17 -30.58 7.85
CA SER A 271 7.63 -31.75 7.09
C SER A 271 7.51 -31.53 5.58
N VAL A 272 6.37 -31.00 5.10
CA VAL A 272 6.17 -30.68 3.67
C VAL A 272 7.17 -29.63 3.22
N PHE A 273 7.35 -28.58 4.02
CA PHE A 273 8.29 -27.52 3.70
C PHE A 273 9.74 -28.03 3.68
N GLU A 274 10.18 -28.74 4.69
CA GLU A 274 11.54 -29.25 4.80
C GLU A 274 11.91 -30.23 3.68
N ASN A 275 10.97 -31.13 3.29
CA ASN A 275 11.15 -32.01 2.14
C ASN A 275 11.34 -31.23 0.83
N TRP A 276 10.49 -30.23 0.59
CA TRP A 276 10.62 -29.36 -0.57
C TRP A 276 11.94 -28.58 -0.51
N PHE A 277 12.27 -28.00 0.66
CA PHE A 277 13.46 -27.19 0.86
C PHE A 277 14.75 -27.99 0.63
N SER A 278 14.81 -29.23 1.13
CA SER A 278 15.94 -30.13 0.88
C SER A 278 16.22 -30.35 -0.62
N ASN A 279 15.15 -30.53 -1.41
CA ASN A 279 15.27 -30.67 -2.86
C ASN A 279 15.73 -29.37 -3.54
N ILE A 280 15.29 -28.22 -3.04
CA ILE A 280 15.68 -26.92 -3.58
C ILE A 280 17.14 -26.60 -3.28
N LEU A 281 17.62 -26.89 -2.07
CA LEU A 281 19.02 -26.64 -1.69
C LEU A 281 20.02 -27.29 -2.66
N GLN A 282 19.69 -28.47 -3.20
CA GLN A 282 20.53 -29.15 -4.18
C GLN A 282 20.61 -28.45 -5.55
N LYS A 283 19.61 -27.62 -5.87
CA LYS A 283 19.51 -26.88 -7.14
C LYS A 283 20.13 -25.47 -7.07
N LEU A 284 20.37 -24.97 -5.87
CA LEU A 284 20.94 -23.66 -5.66
C LEU A 284 22.47 -23.72 -5.63
N PRO A 285 23.17 -22.68 -6.09
CA PRO A 285 24.61 -22.61 -6.00
C PRO A 285 25.10 -22.63 -4.53
N LYS A 286 26.26 -23.16 -4.29
CA LYS A 286 26.96 -22.99 -3.02
C LYS A 286 27.18 -21.50 -2.77
N ASN A 287 27.15 -21.06 -1.52
CA ASN A 287 27.19 -19.66 -1.10
C ASN A 287 25.92 -18.83 -1.43
N ALA A 288 24.83 -19.43 -1.90
CA ALA A 288 23.58 -18.75 -2.06
C ALA A 288 23.02 -18.26 -0.71
N VAL A 289 22.40 -17.09 -0.73
CA VAL A 289 21.65 -16.55 0.40
C VAL A 289 20.17 -16.72 0.12
N ILE A 290 19.46 -17.40 1.02
CA ILE A 290 18.03 -17.68 0.90
C ILE A 290 17.30 -16.78 1.88
N VAL A 291 16.52 -15.84 1.34
CA VAL A 291 15.69 -14.93 2.13
C VAL A 291 14.31 -15.56 2.33
N MET A 292 13.88 -15.70 3.58
CA MET A 292 12.57 -16.24 3.95
C MET A 292 12.00 -15.50 5.17
N ASP A 293 10.71 -15.67 5.41
CA ASP A 293 10.03 -15.16 6.60
C ASP A 293 10.24 -16.05 7.85
N ASN A 294 9.53 -15.74 8.93
CA ASN A 294 9.61 -16.48 10.19
C ASN A 294 8.33 -17.28 10.49
N ALA A 295 7.66 -17.83 9.48
CA ALA A 295 6.52 -18.71 9.69
C ALA A 295 6.88 -19.88 10.63
N ALA A 296 5.91 -20.37 11.37
CA ALA A 296 6.16 -21.40 12.38
C ALA A 296 6.80 -22.68 11.79
N TYR A 297 6.38 -23.06 10.58
CA TYR A 297 6.92 -24.23 9.87
C TYR A 297 8.31 -23.97 9.23
N HIS A 298 8.70 -22.70 9.00
CA HIS A 298 10.09 -22.34 8.64
C HIS A 298 11.02 -22.33 9.86
N SER A 299 10.44 -22.19 11.06
CA SER A 299 11.14 -21.91 12.29
C SER A 299 11.08 -23.07 13.28
N ARG A 300 10.95 -24.32 12.79
CA ARG A 300 11.04 -25.51 13.61
C ARG A 300 12.43 -25.59 14.20
N LYS A 301 12.51 -25.66 15.52
CA LYS A 301 13.79 -25.76 16.22
C LYS A 301 14.37 -27.15 16.11
N LEU A 302 15.69 -27.20 15.96
CA LEU A 302 16.43 -28.46 15.94
C LEU A 302 16.22 -29.23 17.26
N GLU A 303 16.17 -28.51 18.38
CA GLU A 303 15.92 -29.09 19.69
C GLU A 303 14.94 -28.25 20.52
N LYS A 304 14.28 -28.90 21.45
CA LYS A 304 13.34 -28.23 22.37
C LYS A 304 14.09 -27.68 23.58
N ILE A 305 14.39 -26.40 23.57
CA ILE A 305 15.00 -25.74 24.73
C ILE A 305 13.95 -25.59 25.83
N PRO A 306 14.29 -25.95 27.11
CA PRO A 306 13.37 -25.80 28.23
C PRO A 306 12.92 -24.35 28.41
N THR A 307 11.64 -24.20 28.84
CA THR A 307 10.98 -22.90 29.05
C THR A 307 10.47 -22.80 30.50
N THR A 308 9.81 -21.69 30.83
CA THR A 308 9.18 -21.49 32.13
C THR A 308 8.14 -22.56 32.48
N SER A 309 7.57 -23.24 31.48
CA SER A 309 6.60 -24.32 31.67
C SER A 309 7.24 -25.71 31.85
N SER A 310 8.55 -25.85 31.59
CA SER A 310 9.26 -27.15 31.69
C SER A 310 9.45 -27.57 33.13
N LYS A 311 9.50 -28.88 33.40
CA LYS A 311 9.77 -29.44 34.74
C LYS A 311 11.23 -29.21 35.12
N LYS A 312 11.52 -29.15 36.45
CA LYS A 312 12.90 -29.00 36.97
C LYS A 312 13.83 -30.08 36.42
N LYS A 313 13.35 -31.32 36.38
CA LYS A 313 14.12 -32.47 35.85
C LYS A 313 14.52 -32.29 34.38
N ASP A 314 13.60 -31.82 33.53
CA ASP A 314 13.87 -31.58 32.10
C ASP A 314 14.93 -30.47 31.89
N MET A 315 14.91 -29.45 32.78
CA MET A 315 15.91 -28.38 32.75
C MET A 315 17.31 -28.90 33.14
N GLN A 316 17.38 -29.71 34.20
CA GLN A 316 18.61 -30.34 34.69
C GLN A 316 19.19 -31.29 33.62
N GLU A 317 18.36 -32.11 33.00
CA GLU A 317 18.74 -33.05 31.97
C GLU A 317 19.29 -32.31 30.74
N TRP A 318 18.60 -31.24 30.29
CA TRP A 318 19.07 -30.41 29.17
C TRP A 318 20.43 -29.77 29.48
N LEU A 319 20.62 -29.17 30.66
CA LEU A 319 21.90 -28.58 31.10
C LEU A 319 23.02 -29.63 31.13
N LYS A 320 22.70 -30.86 31.64
CA LYS A 320 23.65 -31.97 31.66
C LYS A 320 24.08 -32.41 30.23
N ILE A 321 23.11 -32.56 29.32
CA ILE A 321 23.37 -32.92 27.92
C ILE A 321 24.29 -31.89 27.24
N LYS A 322 24.11 -30.59 27.62
CA LYS A 322 24.92 -29.50 27.05
C LYS A 322 26.22 -29.23 27.78
N ASN A 323 26.58 -30.08 28.77
CA ASN A 323 27.78 -29.92 29.61
C ASN A 323 27.84 -28.53 30.29
N ILE A 324 26.70 -27.95 30.63
CA ILE A 324 26.62 -26.67 31.36
C ILE A 324 26.62 -27.00 32.85
N PRO A 325 27.59 -26.51 33.65
CA PRO A 325 27.64 -26.78 35.06
C PRO A 325 26.47 -26.19 35.82
N PHE A 326 25.84 -26.97 36.69
CA PHE A 326 24.75 -26.54 37.56
C PHE A 326 24.78 -27.36 38.88
N ASN A 327 24.19 -26.81 39.94
CA ASN A 327 24.00 -27.54 41.21
C ASN A 327 22.61 -28.20 41.21
N LEU A 328 22.53 -29.43 41.72
CA LEU A 328 21.29 -30.19 41.83
C LEU A 328 20.26 -29.54 42.79
N GLU A 329 20.73 -28.74 43.75
CA GLU A 329 19.89 -28.00 44.67
C GLU A 329 19.25 -26.75 44.07
N MET A 330 19.77 -26.24 42.93
CA MET A 330 19.25 -25.04 42.27
C MET A 330 17.75 -25.12 42.08
N VAL A 331 17.07 -23.98 42.33
CA VAL A 331 15.64 -23.84 42.07
C VAL A 331 15.37 -23.61 40.59
N ARG A 332 14.12 -23.77 40.19
CA ARG A 332 13.73 -23.67 38.77
C ARG A 332 14.11 -22.32 38.13
N SER A 333 14.03 -21.23 38.91
CA SER A 333 14.39 -19.89 38.40
C SER A 333 15.89 -19.77 38.07
N GLU A 334 16.75 -20.37 38.89
CA GLU A 334 18.21 -20.38 38.69
C GLU A 334 18.59 -21.25 37.49
N LEU A 335 18.02 -22.44 37.36
CA LEU A 335 18.22 -23.30 36.19
C LEU A 335 17.75 -22.61 34.91
N LEU A 336 16.60 -21.93 34.97
CA LEU A 336 16.09 -21.19 33.83
C LEU A 336 16.99 -20.00 33.45
N HIS A 337 17.63 -19.37 34.47
CA HIS A 337 18.61 -18.31 34.21
C HIS A 337 19.83 -18.85 33.44
N LEU A 338 20.38 -19.99 33.87
CA LEU A 338 21.47 -20.65 33.16
C LEU A 338 21.09 -21.03 31.72
N ILE A 339 19.89 -21.59 31.56
CA ILE A 339 19.36 -21.90 30.20
C ILE A 339 19.28 -20.64 29.34
N ARG A 340 18.80 -19.52 29.90
CA ARG A 340 18.69 -18.25 29.16
C ARG A 340 20.04 -17.68 28.73
N LEU A 341 21.06 -17.78 29.56
CA LEU A 341 22.41 -17.34 29.24
C LEU A 341 22.98 -18.10 28.04
N ASN A 342 22.74 -19.42 27.97
CA ASN A 342 23.27 -20.29 26.93
C ASN A 342 22.30 -20.50 25.74
N LYS A 343 21.08 -20.02 25.85
CA LYS A 343 20.02 -20.25 24.83
C LYS A 343 20.41 -19.86 23.43
N ASN A 344 21.18 -18.81 23.26
CA ASN A 344 21.53 -18.28 21.93
C ASN A 344 22.37 -19.26 21.12
N GLU A 345 23.23 -20.06 21.76
CA GLU A 345 24.08 -21.06 21.12
C GLU A 345 23.29 -22.27 20.59
N TYR A 346 22.17 -22.60 21.26
CA TYR A 346 21.36 -23.78 20.97
C TYR A 346 20.02 -23.44 20.28
N ASN A 347 19.79 -22.16 19.97
CA ASN A 347 18.55 -21.72 19.34
C ASN A 347 18.65 -21.83 17.81
N MET A 348 18.96 -23.03 17.30
CA MET A 348 19.12 -23.31 15.89
C MET A 348 17.80 -23.82 15.28
N TYR A 349 17.60 -23.49 14.01
CA TYR A 349 16.47 -23.96 13.24
C TYR A 349 16.91 -25.07 12.27
N VAL A 350 16.04 -26.05 12.05
CA VAL A 350 16.32 -27.17 11.15
C VAL A 350 16.64 -26.68 9.74
N THR A 351 15.85 -25.72 9.24
CA THR A 351 16.07 -25.16 7.89
C THR A 351 17.41 -24.44 7.74
N ASP A 352 17.88 -23.77 8.80
CA ASP A 352 19.16 -23.06 8.77
C ASP A 352 20.34 -24.05 8.74
N GLU A 353 20.26 -25.14 9.50
CA GLU A 353 21.27 -26.20 9.47
C GLU A 353 21.26 -26.97 8.14
N MET A 354 20.09 -27.29 7.59
CA MET A 354 19.98 -27.92 6.27
C MET A 354 20.65 -27.07 5.19
N ALA A 355 20.45 -25.74 5.21
CA ALA A 355 21.09 -24.84 4.26
C ALA A 355 22.60 -24.78 4.48
N LYS A 356 23.05 -24.71 5.72
CA LYS A 356 24.47 -24.67 6.09
C LYS A 356 25.21 -25.94 5.68
N GLU A 357 24.64 -27.13 5.85
CA GLU A 357 25.17 -28.40 5.38
C GLU A 357 25.38 -28.44 3.86
N ASN A 358 24.51 -27.74 3.11
CA ASN A 358 24.62 -27.57 1.66
C ASN A 358 25.52 -26.38 1.24
N GLY A 359 26.14 -25.67 2.20
CA GLY A 359 27.03 -24.53 1.95
C GLY A 359 26.26 -23.23 1.61
N GLN A 360 25.02 -23.11 2.03
CA GLN A 360 24.13 -21.96 1.79
C GLN A 360 23.78 -21.24 3.09
N ILE A 361 23.24 -20.06 3.00
CA ILE A 361 22.91 -19.20 4.14
C ILE A 361 21.43 -18.87 4.13
N VAL A 362 20.74 -19.06 5.25
CA VAL A 362 19.39 -18.55 5.45
C VAL A 362 19.46 -17.16 6.07
N LEU A 363 18.80 -16.20 5.45
CA LEU A 363 18.60 -14.85 5.98
C LEU A 363 17.12 -14.60 6.25
N ARG A 364 16.77 -14.48 7.53
CA ARG A 364 15.37 -14.30 7.95
C ARG A 364 14.95 -12.86 7.92
N LEU A 365 13.78 -12.60 7.29
CA LEU A 365 13.17 -11.29 7.26
C LEU A 365 12.81 -10.81 8.69
N PRO A 366 12.91 -9.53 8.98
CA PRO A 366 12.39 -8.99 10.21
C PRO A 366 10.86 -9.16 10.24
N PRO A 367 10.26 -9.51 11.38
CA PRO A 367 8.83 -9.68 11.50
C PRO A 367 8.05 -8.45 11.02
N TYR A 368 6.90 -8.67 10.40
CA TYR A 368 6.02 -7.63 9.84
C TYR A 368 6.58 -6.85 8.63
N HIS A 369 7.77 -7.18 8.12
CA HIS A 369 8.43 -6.52 6.99
C HIS A 369 8.40 -7.36 5.70
N CYS A 370 7.23 -7.87 5.31
CA CYS A 370 7.04 -8.60 4.05
C CYS A 370 7.39 -7.73 2.82
N GLU A 371 7.33 -6.39 2.95
CA GLU A 371 7.73 -5.46 1.90
C GLU A 371 9.22 -5.53 1.53
N LEU A 372 10.05 -6.20 2.32
CA LEU A 372 11.46 -6.46 2.01
C LEU A 372 11.66 -7.73 1.16
N ASN A 373 10.58 -8.50 0.93
CA ASN A 373 10.62 -9.68 0.07
C ASN A 373 10.09 -9.36 -1.33
N PRO A 374 10.93 -9.35 -2.39
CA PRO A 374 10.48 -9.02 -3.75
C PRO A 374 9.46 -10.01 -4.32
N ILE A 375 9.45 -11.28 -3.88
CA ILE A 375 8.51 -12.29 -4.34
C ILE A 375 7.04 -11.92 -4.04
N GLU A 376 6.79 -11.15 -2.98
CA GLU A 376 5.44 -10.62 -2.67
C GLU A 376 4.88 -9.76 -3.81
N LYS A 377 5.75 -9.02 -4.49
CA LYS A 377 5.37 -8.22 -5.66
C LYS A 377 5.18 -9.09 -6.91
N ILE A 378 5.92 -10.17 -7.03
CA ILE A 378 5.71 -11.19 -8.05
C ILE A 378 4.35 -11.86 -7.84
N TRP A 379 4.04 -12.26 -6.60
CA TRP A 379 2.71 -12.79 -6.24
C TRP A 379 1.57 -11.84 -6.59
N ALA A 380 1.76 -10.56 -6.37
CA ALA A 380 0.75 -9.55 -6.73
C ALA A 380 0.51 -9.52 -8.26
N GLN A 381 1.55 -9.66 -9.09
CA GLN A 381 1.44 -9.73 -10.55
C GLN A 381 0.74 -11.01 -10.99
N VAL A 382 1.19 -12.17 -10.50
CA VAL A 382 0.59 -13.48 -10.81
C VAL A 382 -0.88 -13.53 -10.43
N LYS A 383 -1.22 -13.12 -9.20
CA LYS A 383 -2.62 -13.05 -8.74
C LYS A 383 -3.47 -12.09 -9.58
N ASN A 384 -2.88 -10.96 -9.97
CA ASN A 384 -3.58 -10.00 -10.82
C ASN A 384 -3.91 -10.58 -12.19
N GLU A 385 -2.99 -11.33 -12.80
CA GLU A 385 -3.20 -11.99 -14.10
C GLU A 385 -4.29 -13.06 -13.99
N VAL A 386 -4.23 -13.91 -12.97
CA VAL A 386 -5.29 -14.91 -12.70
C VAL A 386 -6.64 -14.23 -12.51
N ALA A 387 -6.71 -13.15 -11.71
CA ALA A 387 -7.94 -12.42 -11.44
C ALA A 387 -8.58 -11.79 -12.68
N LEU A 388 -7.77 -11.39 -13.65
CA LEU A 388 -8.25 -10.82 -14.93
C LEU A 388 -8.83 -11.88 -15.87
N ARG A 389 -8.29 -13.09 -15.83
CA ARG A 389 -8.61 -14.15 -16.78
C ARG A 389 -9.60 -15.20 -16.23
N ASN A 390 -9.81 -15.23 -14.91
CA ASN A 390 -10.71 -16.17 -14.26
C ASN A 390 -12.17 -15.78 -14.50
N THR A 391 -12.85 -16.50 -15.37
CA THR A 391 -14.27 -16.30 -15.72
C THR A 391 -15.16 -17.47 -15.35
N THR A 392 -14.59 -18.62 -15.10
CA THR A 392 -15.31 -19.88 -14.89
C THR A 392 -15.45 -20.27 -13.43
N TYR A 393 -14.52 -19.77 -12.60
CA TYR A 393 -14.45 -20.05 -11.16
C TYR A 393 -14.37 -21.55 -10.85
N LYS A 394 -13.63 -22.31 -11.68
CA LYS A 394 -13.35 -23.71 -11.46
C LYS A 394 -11.89 -23.92 -11.09
N LEU A 395 -11.62 -24.65 -10.02
CA LEU A 395 -10.27 -24.83 -9.48
C LEU A 395 -9.25 -25.35 -10.51
N LYS A 396 -9.68 -26.31 -11.37
CA LYS A 396 -8.83 -26.84 -12.44
C LYS A 396 -8.39 -25.77 -13.43
N GLU A 397 -9.31 -24.86 -13.80
CA GLU A 397 -9.00 -23.77 -14.72
C GLU A 397 -8.16 -22.70 -14.04
N VAL A 398 -8.44 -22.36 -12.77
CA VAL A 398 -7.62 -21.48 -11.95
C VAL A 398 -6.19 -22.01 -11.82
N LYS A 399 -6.01 -23.34 -11.66
CA LYS A 399 -4.69 -23.98 -11.65
C LYS A 399 -3.94 -23.76 -12.97
N ASN A 400 -4.60 -23.95 -14.10
CA ASN A 400 -4.00 -23.73 -15.42
C ASN A 400 -3.63 -22.25 -15.63
N LEU A 401 -4.53 -21.32 -15.25
CA LEU A 401 -4.26 -19.89 -15.31
C LEU A 401 -3.08 -19.48 -14.42
N LEU A 402 -2.99 -20.08 -13.24
CA LEU A 402 -1.89 -19.85 -12.31
C LEU A 402 -0.55 -20.33 -12.88
N LEU A 403 -0.49 -21.52 -13.46
CA LEU A 403 0.72 -22.04 -14.10
C LEU A 403 1.15 -21.14 -15.28
N GLN A 404 0.23 -20.76 -16.14
CA GLN A 404 0.51 -19.81 -17.23
C GLN A 404 0.99 -18.45 -16.69
N ALA A 405 0.39 -17.95 -15.62
CA ALA A 405 0.80 -16.67 -15.01
C ALA A 405 2.20 -16.76 -14.40
N LEU A 406 2.59 -17.91 -13.84
CA LEU A 406 3.95 -18.18 -13.35
C LEU A 406 4.96 -18.23 -14.51
N ASP A 407 4.63 -18.91 -15.62
CA ASP A 407 5.48 -19.00 -16.82
C ASP A 407 5.69 -17.62 -17.47
N ASN A 408 4.70 -16.73 -17.37
CA ASN A 408 4.80 -15.35 -17.88
C ASN A 408 5.70 -14.43 -17.04
N VAL A 409 6.13 -14.87 -15.86
CA VAL A 409 7.06 -14.10 -15.02
C VAL A 409 8.48 -14.20 -15.56
N THR A 410 8.93 -13.14 -16.20
CA THR A 410 10.27 -13.05 -16.80
C THR A 410 11.33 -12.56 -15.79
N PRO A 411 12.64 -12.75 -16.08
CA PRO A 411 13.72 -12.14 -15.30
C PRO A 411 13.56 -10.62 -15.14
N THR A 412 13.05 -9.94 -16.16
CA THR A 412 12.80 -8.48 -16.10
C THR A 412 11.80 -8.11 -14.99
N HIS A 413 10.76 -8.92 -14.78
CA HIS A 413 9.81 -8.71 -13.68
C HIS A 413 10.51 -8.80 -12.33
N TRP A 414 11.35 -9.82 -12.14
CA TRP A 414 12.14 -10.01 -10.93
C TRP A 414 13.11 -8.86 -10.67
N GLN A 415 13.91 -8.48 -11.68
CA GLN A 415 14.85 -7.34 -11.59
C GLN A 415 14.16 -6.06 -11.17
N ASN A 416 12.99 -5.76 -11.75
CA ASN A 416 12.21 -4.58 -11.38
C ASN A 416 11.70 -4.65 -9.93
N CYS A 417 11.29 -5.83 -9.46
CA CYS A 417 10.87 -6.03 -8.08
C CYS A 417 12.06 -5.88 -7.12
N VAL A 418 13.19 -6.51 -7.39
CA VAL A 418 14.41 -6.38 -6.58
C VAL A 418 14.90 -4.92 -6.56
N LYS A 419 14.96 -4.25 -7.71
CA LYS A 419 15.31 -2.81 -7.80
C LYS A 419 14.39 -1.93 -6.98
N HIS A 420 13.10 -2.27 -6.90
CA HIS A 420 12.17 -1.57 -6.03
C HIS A 420 12.50 -1.80 -4.55
N ILE A 421 12.80 -3.05 -4.15
CA ILE A 421 13.12 -3.38 -2.76
C ILE A 421 14.42 -2.68 -2.31
N LEU A 422 15.44 -2.60 -3.17
CA LEU A 422 16.67 -1.84 -2.88
C LEU A 422 16.37 -0.38 -2.47
N LYS A 423 15.42 0.27 -3.15
CA LYS A 423 14.99 1.63 -2.78
C LYS A 423 14.26 1.67 -1.43
N VAL A 424 13.49 0.62 -1.11
CA VAL A 424 12.81 0.50 0.19
C VAL A 424 13.83 0.31 1.30
N GLU A 425 14.80 -0.59 1.12
CA GLU A 425 15.89 -0.85 2.06
C GLU A 425 16.71 0.42 2.31
N GLU A 426 17.11 1.14 1.25
CA GLU A 426 17.84 2.41 1.37
C GLU A 426 17.06 3.46 2.17
N LYS A 427 15.75 3.56 1.92
CA LYS A 427 14.87 4.45 2.69
C LYS A 427 14.79 4.08 4.16
N MET A 428 14.69 2.78 4.47
CA MET A 428 14.67 2.28 5.86
C MET A 428 16.00 2.56 6.56
N CYS A 429 17.13 2.29 5.92
CA CYS A 429 18.45 2.61 6.47
C CYS A 429 18.60 4.10 6.80
N LYS A 430 18.14 4.99 5.91
CA LYS A 430 18.17 6.44 6.15
C LYS A 430 17.30 6.85 7.34
N LEU A 431 16.11 6.29 7.46
CA LEU A 431 15.19 6.58 8.57
C LEU A 431 15.75 6.08 9.91
N ASP A 432 16.29 4.87 9.95
CA ASP A 432 16.91 4.30 11.15
C ASP A 432 18.16 5.10 11.58
N GLY A 433 18.98 5.58 10.63
CA GLY A 433 20.13 6.44 10.91
C GLY A 433 19.76 7.81 11.46
N ILE A 434 18.67 8.43 10.96
CA ILE A 434 18.17 9.69 11.49
C ILE A 434 17.66 9.51 12.93
N MET A 435 16.99 8.40 13.22
CA MET A 435 16.53 8.12 14.59
C MET A 435 17.68 8.00 15.59
N ASP A 436 18.79 7.38 15.22
CA ASP A 436 19.97 7.30 16.08
C ASP A 436 20.55 8.68 16.40
N SER A 437 20.70 9.53 15.39
CA SER A 437 21.23 10.90 15.58
C SER A 437 20.32 11.80 16.44
N VAL A 438 19.03 11.45 16.54
CA VAL A 438 18.05 12.19 17.38
C VAL A 438 18.01 11.63 18.80
N ILE A 439 18.24 10.33 18.99
CA ILE A 439 18.14 9.65 20.29
C ILE A 439 19.45 9.74 21.09
N GLU A 440 20.61 9.69 20.45
CA GLU A 440 21.91 9.83 21.13
C GLU A 440 22.05 11.05 22.05
N PRO A 441 21.52 12.27 21.69
CA PRO A 441 21.56 13.41 22.60
C PRO A 441 20.65 13.29 23.84
N LEU A 442 19.77 12.30 23.89
CA LEU A 442 18.84 12.06 24.99
C LEU A 442 19.36 11.08 26.04
N ILE A 443 20.56 10.54 25.85
CA ILE A 443 21.21 9.70 26.88
C ILE A 443 21.78 10.65 27.94
N ILE A 444 21.00 10.87 28.99
CA ILE A 444 21.46 11.57 30.19
C ILE A 444 22.42 10.64 30.90
N SER A 445 23.71 10.98 30.93
CA SER A 445 24.68 10.33 31.80
C SER A 445 24.30 10.69 33.25
N ILE A 446 23.74 9.73 33.96
CA ILE A 446 23.60 9.86 35.42
C ILE A 446 25.02 9.67 35.97
N GLY A 447 25.70 10.80 36.22
CA GLY A 447 26.97 10.80 36.94
C GLY A 447 26.70 10.26 38.35
N ASN A 448 27.54 9.35 38.78
CA ASN A 448 27.61 9.00 40.18
C ASN A 448 28.13 10.26 40.93
N ASP A 449 27.24 10.96 41.58
CA ASP A 449 27.60 11.85 42.67
C ASP A 449 27.95 11.03 43.88
N ASP A 450 29.19 10.55 43.93
CA ASP A 450 29.82 10.17 45.18
C ASP A 450 30.20 11.48 45.92
N SER A 451 29.23 12.05 46.61
CA SER A 451 29.52 13.09 47.60
C SER A 451 29.83 12.42 48.90
N ASP A 452 31.10 12.13 49.13
CA ASP A 452 31.67 11.96 50.47
C ASP A 452 31.39 13.22 51.29
N THR A 453 30.40 13.19 52.11
CA THR A 453 30.27 14.10 53.27
C THR A 453 30.91 13.44 54.46
N SER A 454 32.17 13.76 54.67
CA SER A 454 32.83 13.58 55.97
C SER A 454 32.18 14.53 56.97
N SER A 455 31.40 13.98 57.90
CA SER A 455 30.99 14.64 59.12
C SER A 455 32.17 14.64 60.09
N SER A 456 32.78 15.82 60.27
CA SER A 456 33.59 16.10 61.47
C SER A 456 32.64 16.34 62.61
N GLU A 457 32.77 15.54 63.64
CA GLU A 457 32.35 15.79 64.99
C GLU A 457 33.10 17.03 65.52
N ASP A 458 32.37 17.88 66.23
CA ASP A 458 32.88 18.50 67.48
C ASP A 458 31.72 19.24 68.17
N GLU A 459 31.59 18.89 69.49
CA GLU A 459 30.82 19.43 70.65
C GLU A 459 29.29 19.19 70.70
#